data_08f67304fd926ab588cd26bcf350d92d
#
_entry.id   08f67304fd926ab588cd26bcf350d92d
#
_cell.length_a   1.000
_cell.length_b   1.000
_cell.length_c   1.000
_cell.angle_alpha   90.00
_cell.angle_beta   90.00
_cell.angle_gamma   90.00
#
_symmetry.space_group_name_H-M   'P 1'
#
loop_
_entity.id
_entity.type
_entity.pdbx_description
1 polymer ?
#
loop_
_entity_poly.entity_id
_entity_poly.type
_entity_poly.pdbx_seq_one_letter_code
_entity_poly.pdbx_strand_id
1 'polypeptide(L)'
;RVVINRINHGFETTPCKVVYQSTKYKQMNEDDEPFWVRVCQFSWVCEGKGNPNKRDPSYQDSLQVAYDVLVLDKYKDVIPKNTLFFHNKTVEPDWDHYDRVKVIGNHIFYSKKKKSNTKHDRKHRYKADMELQSGS
;
A
#
# COMPACT_ATOMS: atom_id res chain seq x y z
N ARG A 1 -5.40 -8.96 3.15
CA ARG A 1 -4.98 -8.85 4.57
C ARG A 1 -4.16 -7.59 4.86
N VAL A 2 -3.30 -7.14 3.96
CA VAL A 2 -2.51 -5.90 4.17
C VAL A 2 -3.42 -4.71 4.48
N VAL A 3 -4.51 -4.53 3.74
CA VAL A 3 -5.47 -3.44 3.98
C VAL A 3 -6.04 -3.51 5.40
N ILE A 4 -6.44 -4.69 5.84
CA ILE A 4 -6.96 -4.91 7.20
C ILE A 4 -5.88 -4.63 8.24
N ASN A 5 -4.65 -5.08 7.99
CA ASN A 5 -3.52 -4.82 8.88
C ASN A 5 -3.27 -3.31 9.05
N ARG A 6 -3.34 -2.54 7.95
CA ARG A 6 -3.21 -1.08 8.00
C ARG A 6 -4.30 -0.42 8.84
N ILE A 7 -5.55 -0.88 8.73
CA ILE A 7 -6.64 -0.38 9.57
C ILE A 7 -6.33 -0.64 11.03
N ASN A 8 -5.90 -1.84 11.37
CA ASN A 8 -5.58 -2.23 12.74
C ASN A 8 -4.37 -1.46 13.31
N HIS A 9 -3.51 -0.92 12.45
CA HIS A 9 -2.39 -0.07 12.83
C HIS A 9 -2.71 1.44 12.78
N GLY A 10 -3.97 1.79 12.57
CA GLY A 10 -4.41 3.18 12.62
C GLY A 10 -4.16 4.00 11.36
N PHE A 11 -3.89 3.39 10.22
CA PHE A 11 -3.70 4.12 8.96
C PHE A 11 -4.98 4.83 8.53
N GLU A 12 -6.10 4.14 8.61
CA GLU A 12 -7.42 4.66 8.31
C GLU A 12 -8.49 3.80 8.98
N THR A 13 -9.76 4.19 8.89
CA THR A 13 -10.86 3.52 9.59
C THR A 13 -11.61 2.51 8.72
N THR A 14 -11.52 2.60 7.40
CA THR A 14 -12.23 1.69 6.48
C THR A 14 -11.31 1.20 5.37
N PRO A 15 -11.61 0.04 4.75
CA PRO A 15 -10.83 -0.46 3.60
C PRO A 15 -10.75 0.54 2.45
N CYS A 16 -11.84 1.20 2.10
CA CYS A 16 -11.85 2.19 1.02
C CYS A 16 -10.94 3.37 1.33
N LYS A 17 -10.95 3.87 2.56
CA LYS A 17 -10.06 4.95 2.96
C LYS A 17 -8.59 4.56 2.89
N VAL A 18 -8.24 3.32 3.25
CA VAL A 18 -6.88 2.82 3.10
C VAL A 18 -6.48 2.77 1.64
N VAL A 19 -7.33 2.22 0.78
CA VAL A 19 -7.05 2.06 -0.66
C VAL A 19 -6.88 3.41 -1.35
N TYR A 20 -7.72 4.39 -1.03
CA TYR A 20 -7.68 5.72 -1.65
C TYR A 20 -6.75 6.70 -0.93
N GLN A 21 -6.01 6.26 0.06
CA GLN A 21 -5.07 7.10 0.79
C GLN A 21 -4.01 7.67 -0.15
N SER A 22 -3.80 8.98 -0.08
CA SER A 22 -2.83 9.68 -0.90
C SER A 22 -2.25 10.85 -0.15
N THR A 23 -1.12 11.36 -0.64
CA THR A 23 -0.52 12.58 -0.13
C THR A 23 -0.16 13.49 -1.28
N LYS A 24 -0.11 14.79 -1.02
CA LYS A 24 0.35 15.80 -1.97
C LYS A 24 1.60 16.46 -1.41
N TYR A 25 2.56 16.68 -2.28
CA TYR A 25 3.74 17.46 -1.91
C TYR A 25 4.14 18.38 -3.04
N LYS A 26 4.87 19.43 -2.68
CA LYS A 26 5.28 20.48 -3.59
C LYS A 26 6.65 20.12 -4.16
N GLN A 27 6.79 20.21 -5.48
CA GLN A 27 8.08 20.09 -6.18
C GLN A 27 8.33 21.35 -7.00
N MET A 28 9.61 21.54 -7.33
CA MET A 28 10.03 22.61 -8.23
C MET A 28 10.34 22.02 -9.60
N ASN A 29 9.87 22.68 -10.67
CA ASN A 29 10.25 22.33 -12.03
C ASN A 29 11.63 22.92 -12.40
N GLU A 30 12.06 22.73 -13.64
CA GLU A 30 13.35 23.24 -14.15
C GLU A 30 13.45 24.78 -14.09
N ASP A 31 12.31 25.46 -14.13
CA ASP A 31 12.23 26.93 -14.08
C ASP A 31 12.03 27.48 -12.65
N ASP A 32 12.26 26.64 -11.63
CA ASP A 32 12.04 26.96 -10.22
C ASP A 32 10.59 27.37 -9.89
N GLU A 33 9.63 26.91 -10.69
CA GLU A 33 8.20 27.11 -10.43
C GLU A 33 7.63 25.96 -9.63
N PRO A 34 6.84 26.24 -8.56
CA PRO A 34 6.27 25.19 -7.76
C PRO A 34 5.11 24.49 -8.46
N PHE A 35 5.02 23.17 -8.29
CA PHE A 35 3.86 22.38 -8.69
C PHE A 35 3.57 21.29 -7.67
N TRP A 36 2.31 20.83 -7.63
CA TRP A 36 1.87 19.82 -6.69
C TRP A 36 1.89 18.44 -7.32
N VAL A 37 2.45 17.47 -6.58
CA VAL A 37 2.46 16.06 -6.97
C VAL A 37 1.59 15.29 -6.00
N ARG A 38 0.71 14.45 -6.53
CA ARG A 38 -0.09 13.52 -5.75
C ARG A 38 0.50 12.12 -5.83
N VAL A 39 0.73 11.51 -4.69
CA VAL A 39 1.21 10.13 -4.58
C VAL A 39 0.14 9.29 -3.89
N CYS A 40 -0.29 8.22 -4.55
CA CYS A 40 -1.30 7.30 -4.04
C CYS A 40 -0.64 6.06 -3.45
N GLN A 41 -1.25 5.51 -2.39
CA GLN A 41 -0.80 4.24 -1.82
C GLN A 41 -0.88 3.12 -2.85
N PHE A 42 -1.89 3.15 -3.69
CA PHE A 42 -2.05 2.22 -4.81
C PHE A 42 -2.01 3.01 -6.11
N SER A 43 -1.08 2.66 -7.00
CA SER A 43 -0.81 3.41 -8.23
C SER A 43 -2.04 3.59 -9.11
N TRP A 44 -2.86 2.55 -9.22
CA TRP A 44 -4.05 2.58 -10.07
C TRP A 44 -5.07 3.66 -9.68
N VAL A 45 -5.06 4.08 -8.41
CA VAL A 45 -5.94 5.18 -7.95
C VAL A 45 -5.54 6.50 -8.61
N CYS A 46 -4.23 6.81 -8.64
CA CYS A 46 -3.71 8.02 -9.29
C CYS A 46 -3.76 7.94 -10.82
N GLU A 47 -3.77 6.74 -11.39
CA GLU A 47 -3.85 6.52 -12.83
C GLU A 47 -5.26 6.72 -13.40
N GLY A 48 -6.27 6.94 -12.54
CA GLY A 48 -7.62 7.17 -13.00
C GLY A 48 -8.31 5.97 -13.61
N LYS A 49 -7.87 4.77 -13.28
CA LYS A 49 -8.54 3.53 -13.68
C LYS A 49 -9.87 3.41 -12.94
N GLY A 50 -10.96 3.65 -13.59
CA GLY A 50 -12.29 3.66 -12.99
C GLY A 50 -12.68 2.36 -12.29
N ASN A 51 -13.96 2.21 -12.00
CA ASN A 51 -14.51 1.03 -11.34
C ASN A 51 -14.30 -0.22 -12.22
N PRO A 52 -14.08 -1.38 -11.59
CA PRO A 52 -13.91 -2.63 -12.33
C PRO A 52 -15.18 -3.01 -13.10
N ASN A 53 -15.01 -3.73 -14.21
CA ASN A 53 -16.13 -4.27 -14.98
C ASN A 53 -16.77 -5.43 -14.21
N LYS A 54 -18.00 -5.25 -13.77
CA LYS A 54 -18.76 -6.26 -12.99
C LYS A 54 -19.05 -7.54 -13.77
N ARG A 55 -18.93 -7.50 -15.10
CA ARG A 55 -19.15 -8.68 -15.95
C ARG A 55 -17.87 -9.53 -16.11
N ASP A 56 -16.73 -8.99 -15.72
CA ASP A 56 -15.47 -9.74 -15.76
C ASP A 56 -15.51 -10.86 -14.73
N PRO A 57 -15.20 -12.13 -15.09
CA PRO A 57 -15.14 -13.23 -14.13
C PRO A 57 -14.23 -12.95 -12.94
N SER A 58 -13.12 -12.26 -13.13
CA SER A 58 -12.20 -11.90 -12.04
C SER A 58 -12.85 -10.98 -11.01
N TYR A 59 -13.87 -10.22 -11.37
CA TYR A 59 -14.62 -9.38 -10.43
C TYR A 59 -15.35 -10.25 -9.40
N GLN A 60 -16.00 -11.34 -9.83
CA GLN A 60 -16.69 -12.26 -8.93
C GLN A 60 -15.71 -12.96 -7.99
N ASP A 61 -14.57 -13.39 -8.51
CA ASP A 61 -13.52 -14.00 -7.68
C ASP A 61 -13.01 -12.99 -6.63
N SER A 62 -12.81 -11.73 -7.02
CA SER A 62 -12.38 -10.67 -6.11
C SER A 62 -13.42 -10.39 -5.03
N LEU A 63 -14.72 -10.39 -5.37
CA LEU A 63 -15.78 -10.24 -4.39
C LEU A 63 -15.78 -11.39 -3.38
N GLN A 64 -15.57 -12.61 -3.85
CA GLN A 64 -15.50 -13.78 -2.96
C GLN A 64 -14.33 -13.65 -1.98
N VAL A 65 -13.15 -13.26 -2.47
CA VAL A 65 -11.98 -13.03 -1.62
C VAL A 65 -12.26 -11.92 -0.60
N ALA A 66 -12.87 -10.82 -1.04
CA ALA A 66 -13.22 -9.72 -0.15
C ALA A 66 -14.17 -10.16 0.95
N TYR A 67 -15.19 -10.92 0.60
CA TYR A 67 -16.14 -11.50 1.56
C TYR A 67 -15.43 -12.43 2.55
N ASP A 68 -14.59 -13.32 2.04
CA ASP A 68 -13.84 -14.27 2.86
C ASP A 68 -12.94 -13.54 3.88
N VAL A 69 -12.30 -12.47 3.48
CA VAL A 69 -11.40 -11.70 4.35
C VAL A 69 -12.18 -10.81 5.32
N LEU A 70 -13.16 -10.06 4.82
CA LEU A 70 -13.84 -9.03 5.62
C LEU A 70 -14.93 -9.61 6.53
N VAL A 71 -15.68 -10.59 6.05
CA VAL A 71 -16.83 -11.16 6.77
C VAL A 71 -16.46 -12.43 7.51
N LEU A 72 -15.79 -13.36 6.83
CA LEU A 72 -15.45 -14.66 7.41
C LEU A 72 -14.09 -14.67 8.11
N ASP A 73 -13.34 -13.58 8.02
CA ASP A 73 -11.99 -13.40 8.63
C ASP A 73 -11.02 -14.55 8.27
N LYS A 74 -11.11 -15.02 7.01
CA LYS A 74 -10.19 -16.02 6.47
C LYS A 74 -8.82 -15.43 6.20
N TYR A 75 -7.83 -16.32 6.05
CA TYR A 75 -6.45 -15.97 5.66
C TYR A 75 -5.72 -15.14 6.71
N LYS A 76 -6.08 -15.25 7.99
CA LYS A 76 -5.40 -14.54 9.09
C LYS A 76 -3.93 -14.87 9.17
N ASP A 77 -3.58 -16.13 8.90
CA ASP A 77 -2.23 -16.67 9.08
C ASP A 77 -1.41 -16.68 7.80
N VAL A 78 -1.96 -16.17 6.69
CA VAL A 78 -1.25 -16.11 5.41
C VAL A 78 -0.06 -15.16 5.50
N ILE A 79 -0.25 -14.01 6.16
CA ILE A 79 0.81 -13.04 6.46
C ILE A 79 0.70 -12.60 7.91
N PRO A 80 1.84 -12.23 8.56
CA PRO A 80 1.82 -11.68 9.92
C PRO A 80 0.98 -10.42 10.03
N LYS A 81 0.42 -10.17 11.20
CA LYS A 81 -0.44 -9.00 11.48
C LYS A 81 0.29 -7.66 11.31
N ASN A 82 1.60 -7.64 11.39
CA ASN A 82 2.43 -6.45 11.21
C ASN A 82 2.84 -6.22 9.77
N THR A 83 2.32 -6.99 8.82
CA THR A 83 2.61 -6.82 7.38
C THR A 83 1.79 -5.66 6.85
N LEU A 84 2.46 -4.58 6.45
CA LEU A 84 1.83 -3.31 6.09
C LEU A 84 2.11 -2.88 4.65
N PHE A 85 3.16 -3.42 4.02
CA PHE A 85 3.61 -3.00 2.69
C PHE A 85 3.90 -4.20 1.82
N PHE A 86 3.74 -4.01 0.51
CA PHE A 86 4.10 -5.03 -0.46
C PHE A 86 4.40 -4.38 -1.81
N HIS A 87 5.18 -5.09 -2.63
CA HIS A 87 5.40 -4.70 -4.02
C HIS A 87 5.50 -5.94 -4.90
N ASN A 88 5.33 -5.74 -6.20
CA ASN A 88 5.54 -6.78 -7.19
C ASN A 88 7.04 -7.01 -7.39
N LYS A 89 7.44 -8.23 -7.69
CA LYS A 89 8.85 -8.59 -7.96
C LYS A 89 9.49 -7.85 -9.13
N THR A 90 8.69 -7.31 -10.03
CA THR A 90 9.19 -6.51 -11.17
C THR A 90 9.65 -5.11 -10.77
N VAL A 91 9.30 -4.67 -9.57
CA VAL A 91 9.70 -3.38 -9.01
C VAL A 91 10.84 -3.63 -8.01
N GLU A 92 11.86 -2.78 -8.03
CA GLU A 92 13.00 -2.84 -7.11
C GLU A 92 13.06 -1.57 -6.27
N PRO A 93 12.13 -1.40 -5.29
CA PRO A 93 12.16 -0.23 -4.42
C PRO A 93 13.31 -0.32 -3.42
N ASP A 94 13.84 0.83 -3.03
CA ASP A 94 14.85 0.92 -1.98
C ASP A 94 14.15 0.89 -0.60
N TRP A 95 13.79 -0.30 -0.18
CA TRP A 95 13.08 -0.53 1.08
C TRP A 95 13.97 -1.14 2.18
N ASP A 96 15.22 -0.70 2.25
CA ASP A 96 16.16 -1.17 3.28
C ASP A 96 15.69 -0.86 4.70
N HIS A 97 14.83 0.13 4.86
CA HIS A 97 14.24 0.53 6.14
C HIS A 97 13.02 -0.31 6.55
N TYR A 98 12.64 -1.32 5.77
CA TYR A 98 11.59 -2.28 6.11
C TYR A 98 12.14 -3.67 6.29
N ASP A 99 11.45 -4.47 7.08
CA ASP A 99 11.77 -5.89 7.26
C ASP A 99 10.96 -6.73 6.28
N ARG A 100 11.63 -7.51 5.46
CA ARG A 100 10.97 -8.49 4.59
C ARG A 100 10.39 -9.60 5.46
N VAL A 101 9.09 -9.90 5.31
CA VAL A 101 8.41 -10.92 6.10
C VAL A 101 8.02 -12.15 5.30
N LYS A 102 7.64 -12.02 4.03
CA LYS A 102 7.20 -13.15 3.21
C LYS A 102 7.21 -12.82 1.73
N VAL A 103 7.35 -13.87 0.91
CA VAL A 103 7.14 -13.80 -0.54
C VAL A 103 5.98 -14.73 -0.88
N ILE A 104 4.99 -14.22 -1.60
CA ILE A 104 3.85 -15.00 -2.08
C ILE A 104 3.66 -14.71 -3.57
N GLY A 105 3.84 -15.73 -4.42
CA GLY A 105 3.74 -15.54 -5.86
C GLY A 105 4.69 -14.45 -6.35
N ASN A 106 4.13 -13.43 -6.99
CA ASN A 106 4.89 -12.31 -7.54
C ASN A 106 5.00 -11.11 -6.58
N HIS A 107 4.62 -11.27 -5.33
CA HIS A 107 4.60 -10.18 -4.35
C HIS A 107 5.54 -10.44 -3.19
N ILE A 108 6.22 -9.41 -2.75
CA ILE A 108 7.11 -9.40 -1.58
C ILE A 108 6.49 -8.51 -0.52
N PHE A 109 6.35 -9.03 0.70
CA PHE A 109 5.64 -8.37 1.80
C PHE A 109 6.63 -7.92 2.88
N TYR A 110 6.32 -6.77 3.50
CA TYR A 110 7.19 -6.11 4.47
C TYR A 110 6.41 -5.62 5.69
N SER A 111 7.14 -5.56 6.82
CA SER A 111 6.72 -4.85 8.02
C SER A 111 7.61 -3.65 8.26
N LYS A 112 7.21 -2.75 9.16
CA LYS A 112 8.11 -1.70 9.65
C LYS A 112 9.22 -2.32 10.48
N LYS A 113 10.44 -1.78 10.40
CA LYS A 113 11.51 -2.18 11.30
C LYS A 113 11.14 -1.86 12.74
N LYS A 114 11.46 -2.79 13.66
CA LYS A 114 11.15 -2.67 15.09
C LYS A 114 11.88 -1.53 15.78
N LYS A 115 12.99 -1.02 15.22
CA LYS A 115 13.84 0.01 15.80
C LYS A 115 13.88 1.25 14.92
N SER A 116 12.79 2.02 14.92
CA SER A 116 12.77 3.34 14.34
C SER A 116 13.05 4.35 15.44
N ASN A 117 14.21 4.99 15.45
CA ASN A 117 14.71 5.70 16.60
C ASN A 117 14.52 7.22 16.55
N THR A 118 14.15 7.82 15.41
CA THR A 118 14.01 9.27 15.32
C THR A 118 12.72 9.69 14.60
N LYS A 119 12.20 10.87 14.97
CA LYS A 119 11.05 11.47 14.28
C LYS A 119 11.35 11.78 12.82
N HIS A 120 12.60 12.14 12.52
CA HIS A 120 13.05 12.44 11.16
C HIS A 120 12.96 11.21 10.27
N ASP A 121 13.45 10.07 10.72
CA ASP A 121 13.39 8.81 9.99
C ASP A 121 11.94 8.38 9.73
N ARG A 122 11.05 8.59 10.71
CA ARG A 122 9.62 8.27 10.56
C ARG A 122 8.96 9.09 9.45
N LYS A 123 9.28 10.38 9.34
CA LYS A 123 8.75 11.24 8.28
C LYS A 123 9.23 10.80 6.91
N HIS A 124 10.51 10.49 6.78
CA HIS A 124 11.06 9.99 5.51
C HIS A 124 10.43 8.67 5.11
N ARG A 125 10.25 7.77 6.05
CA ARG A 125 9.60 6.48 5.79
C ARG A 125 8.18 6.64 5.31
N TYR A 126 7.40 7.50 5.94
CA TYR A 126 6.01 7.72 5.53
C TYR A 126 5.92 8.18 4.08
N LYS A 127 6.76 9.13 3.69
CA LYS A 127 6.81 9.60 2.30
C LYS A 127 7.26 8.50 1.35
N ALA A 128 8.31 7.77 1.68
CA ALA A 128 8.82 6.66 0.89
C ALA A 128 7.76 5.56 0.73
N ASP A 129 7.02 5.24 1.80
CA ASP A 129 5.93 4.26 1.76
C ASP A 129 4.88 4.64 0.71
N MET A 130 4.49 5.91 0.68
CA MET A 130 3.52 6.42 -0.28
C MET A 130 4.02 6.30 -1.73
N GLU A 131 5.27 6.66 -1.97
CA GLU A 131 5.86 6.62 -3.31
C GLU A 131 6.04 5.18 -3.82
N LEU A 132 6.49 4.28 -2.96
CA LEU A 132 6.90 2.93 -3.35
C LEU A 132 5.73 1.96 -3.49
N GLN A 133 4.58 2.24 -2.91
CA GLN A 133 3.35 1.47 -3.13
C GLN A 133 2.82 1.59 -4.55
N SER A 134 3.32 2.54 -5.33
CA SER A 134 2.89 2.75 -6.71
C SER A 134 3.18 1.56 -7.64
N GLY A 135 4.07 0.66 -7.26
CA GLY A 135 4.38 -0.55 -8.02
C GLY A 135 3.43 -1.72 -7.82
N SER A 136 2.53 -1.63 -6.88
CA SER A 136 1.60 -2.72 -6.57
C SER A 136 0.33 -2.65 -7.36
#